data_e7f33268ec600bb0732a8a9dd957e56a
#
_entry.id   e7f33268ec600bb0732a8a9dd957e56a
#
_cell.length_a   1.000
_cell.length_b   1.000
_cell.length_c   1.000
_cell.angle_alpha   90.00
_cell.angle_beta   90.00
_cell.angle_gamma   90.00
#
_symmetry.space_group_name_H-M   'P 1'
#
loop_
_entity.id
_entity.type
_entity.pdbx_description
1 polymer ?
#
loop_
_entity_poly.entity_id
_entity_poly.type
_entity_poly.pdbx_seq_one_letter_code
_entity_poly.pdbx_strand_id
1 'polypeptide(L)'
;MSYSSHEQKLLNDWVVSQESARVGRKTTVTCLQMPNGYEVLGTSACVNPEQYDYDLGVFYATKDALKKVEDIVGYLEHQVSFS
;
A
#
# COMPACT_ATOMS: atom_id res chain seq x y z
N MET A 1 4.96 7.11 13.52
CA MET A 1 4.32 6.56 12.32
C MET A 1 4.13 5.07 12.51
N SER A 2 2.92 4.63 12.59
CA SER A 2 2.62 3.22 12.71
C SER A 2 1.35 2.88 11.95
N TYR A 3 1.28 1.63 11.47
CA TYR A 3 0.09 1.11 10.83
C TYR A 3 -0.91 0.69 11.89
N SER A 4 -2.21 0.78 11.55
CA SER A 4 -3.24 0.24 12.43
C SER A 4 -3.12 -1.29 12.51
N SER A 5 -3.80 -1.89 13.50
CA SER A 5 -3.81 -3.35 13.63
C SER A 5 -4.33 -4.03 12.36
N HIS A 6 -5.36 -3.44 11.75
CA HIS A 6 -5.94 -3.96 10.51
C HIS A 6 -4.95 -3.86 9.34
N GLU A 7 -4.28 -2.71 9.22
CA GLU A 7 -3.28 -2.51 8.17
C GLU A 7 -2.11 -3.47 8.33
N GLN A 8 -1.64 -3.66 9.56
CA GLN A 8 -0.53 -4.57 9.84
C GLN A 8 -0.91 -6.01 9.50
N LYS A 9 -2.14 -6.39 9.79
CA LYS A 9 -2.65 -7.73 9.45
C LYS A 9 -2.69 -7.93 7.94
N LEU A 10 -3.15 -6.94 7.19
CA LEU A 10 -3.14 -7.01 5.72
C LEU A 10 -1.73 -7.18 5.18
N LEU A 11 -0.77 -6.43 5.72
CA LEU A 11 0.64 -6.55 5.32
C LEU A 11 1.17 -7.97 5.60
N ASN A 12 0.87 -8.51 6.77
CA ASN A 12 1.39 -9.82 7.17
C ASN A 12 0.76 -10.96 6.38
N ASP A 13 -0.53 -10.87 6.09
CA ASP A 13 -1.27 -11.99 5.50
C ASP A 13 -1.33 -11.95 3.98
N TRP A 14 -1.29 -10.77 3.36
CA TRP A 14 -1.59 -10.60 1.95
C TRP A 14 -0.50 -9.95 1.12
N VAL A 15 0.58 -9.49 1.73
CA VAL A 15 1.67 -8.81 1.01
C VAL A 15 2.94 -9.65 1.17
N VAL A 16 3.47 -10.13 0.05
CA VAL A 16 4.69 -10.95 0.05
C VAL A 16 5.94 -10.13 -0.17
N SER A 17 5.83 -8.99 -0.86
CA SER A 17 6.96 -8.09 -1.04
C SER A 17 6.48 -6.68 -1.31
N GLN A 18 7.38 -5.73 -1.14
CA GLN A 18 7.08 -4.31 -1.29
C GLN A 18 8.26 -3.62 -1.94
N GLU A 19 7.97 -2.78 -2.91
CA GLU A 19 8.96 -1.92 -3.53
C GLU A 19 8.47 -0.49 -3.49
N SER A 20 9.36 0.45 -3.20
CA SER A 20 9.01 1.85 -3.13
C SER A 20 10.06 2.67 -3.87
N ALA A 21 9.64 3.78 -4.44
CA ALA A 21 10.53 4.68 -5.15
C ALA A 21 9.99 6.11 -5.12
N ARG A 22 10.91 7.06 -5.16
CA ARG A 22 10.57 8.46 -5.39
C ARG A 22 10.41 8.67 -6.89
N VAL A 23 9.29 9.27 -7.28
CA VAL A 23 9.00 9.60 -8.67
C VAL A 23 8.80 11.11 -8.74
N GLY A 24 9.60 11.79 -9.57
CA GLY A 24 9.58 13.23 -9.60
C GLY A 24 10.26 13.83 -8.37
N ARG A 25 9.80 15.00 -7.94
CA ARG A 25 10.46 15.76 -6.87
C ARG A 25 9.82 15.59 -5.50
N LYS A 26 8.55 15.19 -5.46
CA LYS A 26 7.78 15.18 -4.21
C LYS A 26 6.79 14.02 -4.11
N THR A 27 6.91 13.03 -4.97
CA THR A 27 5.96 11.93 -5.03
C THR A 27 6.66 10.62 -4.69
N THR A 28 6.00 9.79 -3.88
CA THR A 28 6.47 8.45 -3.56
C THR A 28 5.46 7.44 -4.07
N VAL A 29 5.94 6.38 -4.69
CA VAL A 29 5.12 5.28 -5.19
C VAL A 29 5.53 4.02 -4.47
N THR A 30 4.55 3.25 -4.01
CA THR A 30 4.77 1.94 -3.39
C THR A 30 4.00 0.89 -4.16
N CYS A 31 4.69 -0.21 -4.48
CA CYS A 31 4.07 -1.39 -5.10
C CYS A 31 4.05 -2.51 -4.07
N LEU A 32 2.87 -3.02 -3.78
CA LEU A 32 2.70 -4.18 -2.90
C LEU A 32 2.37 -5.39 -3.75
N GLN A 33 3.14 -6.47 -3.59
CA GLN A 33 2.95 -7.70 -4.34
C GLN A 33 2.22 -8.71 -3.46
N MET A 34 1.16 -9.28 -4.01
CA MET A 34 0.30 -10.24 -3.31
C MET A 34 0.65 -11.68 -3.73
N PRO A 35 0.31 -12.70 -2.90
CA PRO A 35 0.72 -14.09 -3.18
C PRO A 35 0.22 -14.65 -4.50
N ASN A 36 -0.91 -14.16 -5.00
CA ASN A 36 -1.50 -14.65 -6.24
C ASN A 36 -0.95 -13.95 -7.49
N GLY A 37 0.11 -13.16 -7.35
CA GLY A 37 0.72 -12.44 -8.46
C GLY A 37 0.13 -11.07 -8.71
N TYR A 38 -0.89 -10.65 -7.97
CA TYR A 38 -1.42 -9.30 -8.07
C TYR A 38 -0.44 -8.28 -7.52
N GLU A 39 -0.42 -7.12 -8.17
CA GLU A 39 0.37 -5.99 -7.70
C GLU A 39 -0.56 -4.79 -7.56
N VAL A 40 -0.44 -4.06 -6.47
CA VAL A 40 -1.21 -2.84 -6.26
C VAL A 40 -0.25 -1.68 -6.02
N LEU A 41 -0.62 -0.52 -6.53
CA LEU A 41 0.19 0.69 -6.39
C LEU A 41 -0.51 1.66 -5.46
N GLY A 42 0.28 2.27 -4.59
CA GLY A 42 -0.15 3.40 -3.78
C GLY A 42 0.78 4.57 -4.02
N THR A 43 0.27 5.77 -3.84
CA THR A 43 1.04 6.99 -4.05
C THR A 43 0.85 7.95 -2.90
N SER A 44 1.85 8.80 -2.70
CA SER A 44 1.81 9.88 -1.75
C SER A 44 2.61 11.05 -2.32
N ALA A 45 2.13 12.26 -2.13
CA ALA A 45 2.84 13.45 -2.61
C ALA A 45 2.89 14.51 -1.53
N CYS A 46 4.03 15.20 -1.42
CA CYS A 46 4.19 16.38 -0.58
C CYS A 46 3.67 17.63 -1.30
N VAL A 47 3.20 18.60 -0.54
CA VAL A 47 2.84 19.90 -1.10
C VAL A 47 4.09 20.66 -1.50
N ASN A 48 5.12 20.61 -0.67
CA ASN A 48 6.35 21.38 -0.89
C ASN A 48 7.54 20.40 -1.08
N PRO A 49 8.21 20.40 -2.25
CA PRO A 49 9.35 19.51 -2.50
C PRO A 49 10.49 19.66 -1.49
N GLU A 50 10.67 20.83 -0.91
CA GLU A 50 11.73 21.07 0.06
C GLU A 50 11.47 20.37 1.39
N GLN A 51 10.21 20.00 1.67
CA GLN A 51 9.83 19.28 2.87
C GLN A 51 9.61 17.79 2.61
N TYR A 52 10.03 17.32 1.46
CA TYR A 52 9.86 15.90 1.09
C TYR A 52 10.65 15.01 2.04
N ASP A 53 9.97 14.00 2.57
CA ASP A 53 10.55 12.99 3.44
C ASP A 53 10.21 11.62 2.84
N TYR A 54 11.24 10.91 2.38
CA TYR A 54 11.05 9.62 1.71
C TYR A 54 10.35 8.61 2.60
N ASP A 55 10.80 8.48 3.86
CA ASP A 55 10.22 7.49 4.77
C ASP A 55 8.75 7.78 5.05
N LEU A 56 8.42 9.03 5.25
CA LEU A 56 7.04 9.45 5.45
C LEU A 56 6.21 9.23 4.18
N GLY A 57 6.80 9.52 3.02
CA GLY A 57 6.17 9.26 1.74
C GLY A 57 5.86 7.79 1.53
N VAL A 58 6.82 6.91 1.85
CA VAL A 58 6.63 5.46 1.76
C VAL A 58 5.49 5.01 2.70
N PHE A 59 5.45 5.56 3.91
CA PHE A 59 4.41 5.22 4.88
C PHE A 59 3.02 5.52 4.32
N TYR A 60 2.81 6.74 3.81
CA TYR A 60 1.51 7.13 3.28
C TYR A 60 1.18 6.45 1.96
N ALA A 61 2.17 6.23 1.09
CA ALA A 61 1.97 5.49 -0.16
C ALA A 61 1.56 4.04 0.13
N THR A 62 2.17 3.42 1.14
CA THR A 62 1.81 2.07 1.57
C THR A 62 0.38 2.03 2.09
N LYS A 63 -0.03 3.01 2.89
CA LYS A 63 -1.42 3.08 3.37
C LYS A 63 -2.40 3.23 2.22
N ASP A 64 -2.05 4.00 1.20
CA ASP A 64 -2.88 4.15 0.00
C ASP A 64 -3.01 2.82 -0.74
N ALA A 65 -1.89 2.10 -0.91
CA ALA A 65 -1.92 0.78 -1.54
C ALA A 65 -2.73 -0.24 -0.72
N LEU A 66 -2.64 -0.17 0.61
CA LEU A 66 -3.39 -1.09 1.48
C LEU A 66 -4.90 -0.93 1.35
N LYS A 67 -5.38 0.24 1.00
CA LYS A 67 -6.82 0.42 0.72
C LYS A 67 -7.25 -0.44 -0.45
N LYS A 68 -6.39 -0.56 -1.47
CA LYS A 68 -6.66 -1.40 -2.65
C LYS A 68 -6.57 -2.88 -2.28
N VAL A 69 -5.61 -3.25 -1.45
CA VAL A 69 -5.50 -4.63 -0.94
C VAL A 69 -6.76 -4.99 -0.17
N GLU A 70 -7.24 -4.10 0.69
CA GLU A 70 -8.46 -4.32 1.47
C GLU A 70 -9.66 -4.57 0.56
N ASP A 71 -9.82 -3.79 -0.52
CA ASP A 71 -10.91 -3.97 -1.46
C ASP A 71 -10.83 -5.32 -2.15
N ILE A 72 -9.62 -5.75 -2.57
CA ILE A 72 -9.42 -7.03 -3.22
C ILE A 72 -9.73 -8.19 -2.27
N VAL A 73 -9.22 -8.11 -1.04
CA VAL A 73 -9.45 -9.14 -0.02
C VAL A 73 -10.92 -9.24 0.32
N GLY A 74 -11.60 -8.11 0.48
CA GLY A 74 -13.03 -8.07 0.74
C GLY A 74 -13.84 -8.72 -0.38
N TYR A 75 -13.47 -8.46 -1.62
CA TYR A 75 -14.11 -9.09 -2.77
C TYR A 75 -13.92 -10.60 -2.77
N LEU A 76 -12.69 -11.07 -2.53
CA LEU A 76 -12.41 -12.51 -2.49
C LEU A 76 -13.15 -13.21 -1.36
N GLU A 77 -13.16 -12.62 -0.17
CA GLU A 77 -13.88 -13.17 0.97
C GLU A 77 -15.38 -13.22 0.72
N HIS A 78 -15.91 -12.18 0.07
CA HIS A 78 -17.32 -12.14 -0.27
C HIS A 78 -17.69 -13.22 -1.26
N GLN A 79 -16.85 -13.47 -2.26
CA GLN A 79 -17.07 -14.56 -3.23
C GLN A 79 -17.07 -15.93 -2.55
N VAL A 80 -16.13 -16.13 -1.63
CA VAL A 80 -16.06 -17.39 -0.88
C VAL A 80 -17.32 -17.61 -0.05
N SER A 81 -17.91 -16.54 0.48
CA SER A 81 -19.14 -16.60 1.27
C SER A 81 -20.34 -17.07 0.48
N PHE A 82 -20.33 -16.90 -0.83
CA PHE A 82 -21.44 -17.27 -1.69
C PHE A 82 -21.26 -18.66 -2.31
N SER A 83 -20.11 -19.23 -2.14
CA SER A 83 -19.86 -20.58 -2.65
C SER A 83 -20.07 -21.62 -1.55
#